data_f5392ebee9b1ce1ebd6fcaf635267d11
#
_entry.id   f5392ebee9b1ce1ebd6fcaf635267d11
#
_cell.length_a   1.000
_cell.length_b   1.000
_cell.length_c   1.000
_cell.angle_alpha   90.00
_cell.angle_beta   90.00
_cell.angle_gamma   90.00
#
_symmetry.space_group_name_H-M   'P 1'
#
loop_
_entity.id
_entity.type
_entity.pdbx_description
1 polymer ?
#
loop_
_entity_poly.entity_id
_entity_poly.type
_entity_poly.pdbx_seq_one_letter_code
_entity_poly.pdbx_strand_id
1 'polypeptide(L)'
;MKAMILAAGRGKRMMPLTETMPKPMLKINGKPLLEHHINNLRQAGITDIVINLAWQGDKITEYFGDGSQFGVSITYSQEQAGGLETAGGIIQALPLLGEQFIVINGDVFTDYDVTSLMQLHLQAGEAHIVLVENPAHNPDGDFALSHLSPDSQKYTFSGISRYHADFFKGLSVGIRPLGPILREKLSEHQVSTELYLGQWDDIGTPARLDEINQRFAL
;
A
#
# COMPACT_ATOMS: atom_id res chain seq x y z
N MET A 1 14.64 7.26 4.68
CA MET A 1 13.84 6.08 4.25
C MET A 1 12.90 6.54 3.16
N LYS A 2 12.66 5.74 2.14
CA LYS A 2 11.66 6.05 1.10
C LYS A 2 10.37 5.28 1.34
N ALA A 3 9.27 5.76 0.78
CA ALA A 3 8.01 5.03 0.73
C ALA A 3 7.53 4.84 -0.70
N MET A 4 6.81 3.75 -0.95
CA MET A 4 6.09 3.52 -2.20
C MET A 4 4.59 3.50 -1.93
N ILE A 5 3.82 4.22 -2.75
CA ILE A 5 2.37 4.14 -2.73
C ILE A 5 1.92 3.42 -4.00
N LEU A 6 1.15 2.34 -3.83
CA LEU A 6 0.66 1.53 -4.94
C LEU A 6 -0.60 2.16 -5.55
N ALA A 7 -0.48 2.72 -6.74
CA ALA A 7 -1.54 3.47 -7.41
C ALA A 7 -1.89 2.95 -8.83
N ALA A 8 -1.26 1.86 -9.28
CA ALA A 8 -1.45 1.33 -10.63
C ALA A 8 -2.76 0.54 -10.85
N GLY A 9 -3.54 0.29 -9.80
CA GLY A 9 -4.75 -0.51 -9.86
C GLY A 9 -5.88 0.11 -10.69
N ARG A 10 -6.52 -0.68 -11.58
CA ARG A 10 -7.63 -0.21 -12.43
C ARG A 10 -8.92 0.13 -11.67
N GLY A 11 -9.09 -0.38 -10.45
CA GLY A 11 -10.27 -0.09 -9.63
C GLY A 11 -11.60 -0.57 -10.22
N LYS A 12 -11.67 -1.72 -10.91
CA LYS A 12 -12.86 -2.21 -11.62
C LYS A 12 -14.12 -2.28 -10.74
N ARG A 13 -13.98 -2.61 -9.45
CA ARG A 13 -15.11 -2.68 -8.50
C ARG A 13 -15.67 -1.32 -8.11
N MET A 14 -14.95 -0.24 -8.42
CA MET A 14 -15.35 1.15 -8.17
C MET A 14 -16.09 1.79 -9.34
N MET A 15 -16.33 1.06 -10.43
CA MET A 15 -17.08 1.60 -11.57
C MET A 15 -18.50 2.00 -11.15
N PRO A 16 -19.08 3.11 -11.68
CA PRO A 16 -18.53 3.93 -12.78
C PRO A 16 -17.49 4.98 -12.36
N LEU A 17 -17.22 5.19 -11.06
CA LEU A 17 -16.33 6.27 -10.57
C LEU A 17 -14.92 6.19 -11.17
N THR A 18 -14.43 4.97 -11.41
CA THR A 18 -13.08 4.73 -11.96
C THR A 18 -13.03 4.61 -13.48
N GLU A 19 -14.10 4.90 -14.19
CA GLU A 19 -14.06 5.03 -15.66
C GLU A 19 -13.22 6.23 -16.08
N THR A 20 -13.35 7.33 -15.35
CA THR A 20 -12.70 8.60 -15.67
C THR A 20 -11.69 9.08 -14.64
N MET A 21 -11.58 8.43 -13.48
CA MET A 21 -10.71 8.85 -12.39
C MET A 21 -9.97 7.63 -11.81
N PRO A 22 -8.64 7.64 -11.66
CA PRO A 22 -7.95 6.53 -11.03
C PRO A 22 -8.35 6.46 -9.55
N LYS A 23 -8.48 5.25 -9.01
CA LYS A 23 -8.98 4.99 -7.65
C LYS A 23 -8.30 5.84 -6.56
N PRO A 24 -6.96 6.02 -6.55
CA PRO A 24 -6.29 6.84 -5.55
C PRO A 24 -6.63 8.33 -5.60
N MET A 25 -7.29 8.79 -6.67
CA MET A 25 -7.76 10.16 -6.82
C MET A 25 -9.21 10.37 -6.35
N LEU A 26 -9.91 9.31 -5.95
CA LEU A 26 -11.23 9.42 -5.32
C LEU A 26 -11.10 10.16 -3.98
N LYS A 27 -12.05 11.04 -3.70
CA LYS A 27 -11.94 11.98 -2.58
C LYS A 27 -12.57 11.43 -1.29
N ILE A 28 -11.83 11.59 -0.20
CA ILE A 28 -12.31 11.43 1.16
C ILE A 28 -12.14 12.78 1.86
N ASN A 29 -13.20 13.27 2.46
CA ASN A 29 -13.21 14.60 3.09
C ASN A 29 -12.64 15.71 2.18
N GLY A 30 -13.04 15.71 0.90
CA GLY A 30 -12.64 16.70 -0.10
C GLY A 30 -11.25 16.53 -0.71
N LYS A 31 -10.40 15.65 -0.20
CA LYS A 31 -9.03 15.40 -0.68
C LYS A 31 -8.87 14.03 -1.33
N PRO A 32 -8.05 13.91 -2.41
CA PRO A 32 -7.71 12.61 -2.96
C PRO A 32 -7.18 11.64 -1.88
N LEU A 33 -7.54 10.36 -1.98
CA LEU A 33 -7.03 9.32 -1.07
C LEU A 33 -5.50 9.28 -1.06
N LEU A 34 -4.89 9.45 -2.21
CA LEU A 34 -3.43 9.53 -2.34
C LEU A 34 -2.82 10.72 -1.57
N GLU A 35 -3.54 11.86 -1.48
CA GLU A 35 -3.07 13.03 -0.71
C GLU A 35 -3.04 12.74 0.80
N HIS A 36 -3.98 11.94 1.32
CA HIS A 36 -3.95 11.50 2.72
C HIS A 36 -2.69 10.70 3.01
N HIS A 37 -2.32 9.75 2.14
CA HIS A 37 -1.07 8.99 2.30
C HIS A 37 0.17 9.87 2.25
N ILE A 38 0.25 10.79 1.27
CA ILE A 38 1.38 11.72 1.15
C ILE A 38 1.52 12.57 2.43
N ASN A 39 0.41 13.08 2.96
CA ASN A 39 0.43 13.88 4.19
C ASN A 39 0.87 13.05 5.41
N ASN A 40 0.39 11.81 5.57
CA ASN A 40 0.79 10.93 6.66
C ASN A 40 2.28 10.60 6.59
N LEU A 41 2.79 10.25 5.41
CA LEU A 41 4.21 9.99 5.18
C LEU A 41 5.07 11.21 5.50
N ARG A 42 4.67 12.38 5.02
CA ARG A 42 5.37 13.65 5.29
C ARG A 42 5.39 13.98 6.79
N GLN A 43 4.29 13.79 7.51
CA GLN A 43 4.22 13.99 8.96
C GLN A 43 5.16 13.04 9.72
N ALA A 44 5.33 11.82 9.23
CA ALA A 44 6.29 10.86 9.76
C ALA A 44 7.76 11.17 9.35
N GLY A 45 8.01 12.24 8.58
CA GLY A 45 9.35 12.60 8.11
C GLY A 45 9.81 11.86 6.86
N ILE A 46 8.92 11.13 6.17
CA ILE A 46 9.21 10.45 4.90
C ILE A 46 8.81 11.38 3.75
N THR A 47 9.79 11.99 3.10
CA THR A 47 9.59 12.97 2.04
C THR A 47 9.93 12.47 0.65
N ASP A 48 10.64 11.35 0.51
CA ASP A 48 10.94 10.73 -0.77
C ASP A 48 9.93 9.61 -1.05
N ILE A 49 9.04 9.82 -2.01
CA ILE A 49 7.91 8.95 -2.31
C ILE A 49 8.01 8.43 -3.74
N VAL A 50 7.83 7.12 -3.93
CA VAL A 50 7.67 6.49 -5.25
C VAL A 50 6.19 6.13 -5.43
N ILE A 51 5.61 6.47 -6.58
CA ILE A 51 4.23 6.11 -6.91
C ILE A 51 4.25 5.32 -8.23
N ASN A 52 3.72 4.08 -8.22
CA ASN A 52 3.56 3.35 -9.48
C ASN A 52 2.28 3.76 -10.19
N LEU A 53 2.36 3.83 -11.50
CA LEU A 53 1.28 4.31 -12.36
C LEU A 53 0.99 3.28 -13.45
N ALA A 54 -0.30 3.06 -13.76
CA ALA A 54 -0.75 2.35 -14.95
C ALA A 54 -2.03 3.02 -15.52
N TRP A 55 -3.19 2.66 -14.99
CA TRP A 55 -4.48 3.19 -15.45
C TRP A 55 -4.64 4.67 -15.09
N GLN A 56 -4.77 5.54 -16.10
CA GLN A 56 -4.97 7.00 -15.94
C GLN A 56 -3.93 7.65 -15.00
N GLY A 57 -2.69 7.20 -15.06
CA GLY A 57 -1.60 7.73 -14.25
C GLY A 57 -1.28 9.21 -14.52
N ASP A 58 -1.59 9.69 -15.74
CA ASP A 58 -1.51 11.10 -16.15
C ASP A 58 -2.28 12.04 -15.20
N LYS A 59 -3.44 11.65 -14.73
CA LYS A 59 -4.21 12.45 -13.76
C LYS A 59 -3.55 12.56 -12.39
N ILE A 60 -2.79 11.54 -11.99
CA ILE A 60 -2.01 11.57 -10.76
C ILE A 60 -0.82 12.52 -10.94
N THR A 61 -0.09 12.38 -12.05
CA THR A 61 1.07 13.24 -12.33
C THR A 61 0.69 14.69 -12.54
N GLU A 62 -0.46 14.97 -13.16
CA GLU A 62 -0.98 16.32 -13.35
C GLU A 62 -1.35 16.99 -12.01
N TYR A 63 -1.94 16.24 -11.07
CA TYR A 63 -2.36 16.79 -9.78
C TYR A 63 -1.20 16.97 -8.79
N PHE A 64 -0.31 15.98 -8.68
CA PHE A 64 0.75 15.96 -7.68
C PHE A 64 2.09 16.52 -8.18
N GLY A 65 2.31 16.59 -9.50
CA GLY A 65 3.56 17.06 -10.08
C GLY A 65 4.77 16.31 -9.54
N ASP A 66 5.81 17.01 -9.15
CA ASP A 66 7.00 16.49 -8.49
C ASP A 66 6.85 16.35 -6.96
N GLY A 67 5.68 16.68 -6.41
CA GLY A 67 5.38 16.63 -4.97
C GLY A 67 5.77 17.87 -4.18
N SER A 68 6.48 18.83 -4.76
CA SER A 68 7.00 20.02 -4.06
C SER A 68 5.90 20.84 -3.38
N GLN A 69 4.72 20.95 -3.98
CA GLN A 69 3.56 21.64 -3.41
C GLN A 69 3.01 20.96 -2.15
N PHE A 70 3.30 19.67 -1.97
CA PHE A 70 2.90 18.86 -0.81
C PHE A 70 4.04 18.70 0.20
N GLY A 71 5.21 19.33 -0.05
CA GLY A 71 6.39 19.24 0.83
C GLY A 71 7.10 17.89 0.76
N VAL A 72 6.99 17.19 -0.35
CA VAL A 72 7.65 15.90 -0.64
C VAL A 72 8.30 15.92 -2.01
N SER A 73 9.09 14.90 -2.32
CA SER A 73 9.64 14.61 -3.65
C SER A 73 9.00 13.33 -4.17
N ILE A 74 8.33 13.39 -5.31
CA ILE A 74 7.64 12.24 -5.91
C ILE A 74 8.40 11.79 -7.16
N THR A 75 8.72 10.49 -7.20
CA THR A 75 9.22 9.80 -8.38
C THR A 75 8.18 8.81 -8.86
N TYR A 76 7.90 8.77 -10.15
CA TYR A 76 6.90 7.88 -10.72
C TYR A 76 7.54 6.64 -11.36
N SER A 77 6.98 5.46 -11.06
CA SER A 77 7.31 4.19 -11.69
C SER A 77 6.20 3.82 -12.66
N GLN A 78 6.40 4.05 -13.97
CA GLN A 78 5.39 3.77 -14.99
C GLN A 78 5.35 2.27 -15.30
N GLU A 79 4.20 1.63 -15.09
CA GLU A 79 3.93 0.25 -15.49
C GLU A 79 3.32 0.18 -16.89
N GLN A 80 3.42 -0.98 -17.52
CA GLN A 80 2.76 -1.26 -18.78
C GLN A 80 1.23 -1.29 -18.62
N ALA A 81 0.51 -1.07 -19.72
CA ALA A 81 -0.93 -1.20 -19.76
C ALA A 81 -1.36 -2.60 -19.27
N GLY A 82 -2.19 -2.65 -18.21
CA GLY A 82 -2.63 -3.91 -17.60
C GLY A 82 -2.14 -4.08 -16.16
N GLY A 83 -1.09 -3.36 -15.77
CA GLY A 83 -0.47 -3.45 -14.44
C GLY A 83 0.39 -4.70 -14.28
N LEU A 84 1.16 -4.74 -13.19
CA LEU A 84 2.10 -5.82 -12.86
C LEU A 84 1.69 -6.60 -11.61
N GLU A 85 0.52 -6.36 -11.06
CA GLU A 85 0.15 -6.81 -9.72
C GLU A 85 1.09 -6.22 -8.66
N THR A 86 0.79 -6.44 -7.39
CA THR A 86 1.47 -5.74 -6.28
C THR A 86 2.98 -6.00 -6.24
N ALA A 87 3.40 -7.27 -6.24
CA ALA A 87 4.83 -7.58 -6.18
C ALA A 87 5.58 -7.19 -7.45
N GLY A 88 4.97 -7.36 -8.63
CA GLY A 88 5.56 -6.95 -9.89
C GLY A 88 5.82 -5.45 -9.96
N GLY A 89 4.87 -4.63 -9.48
CA GLY A 89 5.03 -3.18 -9.37
C GLY A 89 6.16 -2.78 -8.41
N ILE A 90 6.26 -3.44 -7.25
CA ILE A 90 7.35 -3.22 -6.29
C ILE A 90 8.70 -3.57 -6.91
N ILE A 91 8.80 -4.76 -7.53
CA ILE A 91 10.06 -5.23 -8.15
C ILE A 91 10.52 -4.27 -9.25
N GLN A 92 9.60 -3.76 -10.08
CA GLN A 92 9.94 -2.75 -11.09
C GLN A 92 10.46 -1.46 -10.47
N ALA A 93 9.91 -1.06 -9.32
CA ALA A 93 10.27 0.17 -8.62
C ALA A 93 11.53 0.05 -7.73
N LEU A 94 12.07 -1.16 -7.49
CA LEU A 94 13.23 -1.36 -6.60
C LEU A 94 14.41 -0.41 -6.87
N PRO A 95 14.81 -0.12 -8.14
CA PRO A 95 15.90 0.81 -8.39
C PRO A 95 15.67 2.22 -7.88
N LEU A 96 14.41 2.60 -7.60
CA LEU A 96 14.01 3.91 -7.10
C LEU A 96 13.89 3.95 -5.57
N LEU A 97 13.76 2.77 -4.91
CA LEU A 97 13.34 2.66 -3.51
C LEU A 97 14.49 2.67 -2.50
N GLY A 98 15.63 2.09 -2.84
CA GLY A 98 16.76 1.93 -1.91
C GLY A 98 16.69 0.61 -1.11
N GLU A 99 17.57 0.48 -0.11
CA GLU A 99 17.79 -0.78 0.61
C GLU A 99 16.57 -1.19 1.47
N GLN A 100 15.96 -0.23 2.15
CA GLN A 100 14.76 -0.46 2.96
C GLN A 100 13.71 0.61 2.68
N PHE A 101 12.46 0.18 2.55
CA PHE A 101 11.36 1.06 2.17
C PHE A 101 10.02 0.58 2.74
N ILE A 102 9.10 1.53 2.86
CA ILE A 102 7.70 1.26 3.25
C ILE A 102 6.86 1.18 1.98
N VAL A 103 5.87 0.30 1.97
CA VAL A 103 4.86 0.20 0.91
C VAL A 103 3.48 0.38 1.51
N ILE A 104 2.66 1.22 0.86
CA ILE A 104 1.27 1.46 1.24
C ILE A 104 0.38 1.26 0.02
N ASN A 105 -0.68 0.48 0.16
CA ASN A 105 -1.72 0.37 -0.86
C ASN A 105 -2.46 1.70 -0.99
N GLY A 106 -2.51 2.26 -2.19
CA GLY A 106 -3.16 3.56 -2.46
C GLY A 106 -4.69 3.54 -2.38
N ASP A 107 -5.30 2.41 -2.01
CA ASP A 107 -6.75 2.24 -1.85
C ASP A 107 -7.18 2.03 -0.40
N VAL A 108 -6.29 2.26 0.54
CA VAL A 108 -6.53 2.17 1.99
C VAL A 108 -6.72 3.57 2.56
N PHE A 109 -7.62 3.70 3.52
CA PHE A 109 -7.75 4.89 4.37
C PHE A 109 -7.50 4.49 5.82
N THR A 110 -6.54 5.15 6.49
CA THR A 110 -6.10 4.74 7.83
C THR A 110 -5.44 5.89 8.59
N ASP A 111 -5.49 5.83 9.91
CA ASP A 111 -4.75 6.68 10.84
C ASP A 111 -3.48 5.97 11.38
N TYR A 112 -3.04 4.88 10.74
CA TYR A 112 -1.82 4.16 11.15
C TYR A 112 -0.59 5.07 11.11
N ASP A 113 0.12 5.14 12.25
CA ASP A 113 1.36 5.89 12.36
C ASP A 113 2.55 5.07 11.82
N VAL A 114 3.00 5.41 10.62
CA VAL A 114 4.11 4.73 9.94
C VAL A 114 5.47 4.92 10.64
N THR A 115 5.57 5.80 11.65
CA THR A 115 6.82 6.00 12.41
C THR A 115 7.22 4.73 13.15
N SER A 116 6.25 3.90 13.57
CA SER A 116 6.49 2.59 14.19
C SER A 116 7.29 1.67 13.26
N LEU A 117 6.93 1.64 11.97
CA LEU A 117 7.65 0.86 10.97
C LEU A 117 9.10 1.34 10.78
N MET A 118 9.36 2.64 10.90
CA MET A 118 10.71 3.19 10.71
C MET A 118 11.68 2.73 11.80
N GLN A 119 11.19 2.38 12.98
CA GLN A 119 11.99 1.94 14.13
C GLN A 119 12.33 0.45 14.09
N LEU A 120 11.65 -0.34 13.24
CA LEU A 120 11.93 -1.77 13.11
C LEU A 120 13.34 -2.00 12.54
N HIS A 121 13.97 -3.07 12.95
CA HIS A 121 15.23 -3.51 12.39
C HIS A 121 14.98 -4.74 11.51
N LEU A 122 15.04 -4.57 10.18
CA LEU A 122 14.93 -5.67 9.22
C LEU A 122 16.32 -6.12 8.76
N GLN A 123 16.54 -7.42 8.80
CA GLN A 123 17.71 -8.03 8.18
C GLN A 123 17.54 -8.13 6.65
N ALA A 124 18.62 -8.42 5.93
CA ALA A 124 18.56 -8.67 4.50
C ALA A 124 17.57 -9.81 4.17
N GLY A 125 16.62 -9.54 3.28
CA GLY A 125 15.59 -10.50 2.87
C GLY A 125 14.37 -10.57 3.77
N GLU A 126 14.27 -9.73 4.80
CA GLU A 126 13.11 -9.68 5.69
C GLU A 126 12.08 -8.63 5.27
N ALA A 127 10.85 -8.86 5.75
CA ALA A 127 9.74 -7.92 5.66
C ALA A 127 8.96 -7.85 6.98
N HIS A 128 8.23 -6.76 7.14
CA HIS A 128 7.21 -6.61 8.17
C HIS A 128 5.89 -6.20 7.54
N ILE A 129 4.79 -6.82 7.94
CA ILE A 129 3.45 -6.50 7.44
C ILE A 129 2.51 -6.14 8.59
N VAL A 130 1.66 -5.15 8.36
CA VAL A 130 0.63 -4.74 9.28
C VAL A 130 -0.66 -5.48 8.95
N LEU A 131 -1.24 -6.14 9.93
CA LEU A 131 -2.52 -6.84 9.85
C LEU A 131 -3.59 -6.04 10.59
N VAL A 132 -4.85 -6.22 10.18
CA VAL A 132 -6.02 -5.61 10.82
C VAL A 132 -7.08 -6.69 11.09
N GLU A 133 -8.05 -6.40 11.93
CA GLU A 133 -9.21 -7.25 12.12
C GLU A 133 -9.93 -7.51 10.79
N ASN A 134 -10.54 -8.68 10.67
CA ASN A 134 -11.16 -9.09 9.41
C ASN A 134 -12.42 -8.29 9.13
N PRO A 135 -12.45 -7.51 8.04
CA PRO A 135 -13.67 -6.84 7.62
C PRO A 135 -14.68 -7.86 7.08
N ALA A 136 -15.96 -7.48 7.03
CA ALA A 136 -17.04 -8.35 6.61
C ALA A 136 -16.86 -9.01 5.22
N HIS A 137 -16.07 -8.39 4.35
CA HIS A 137 -15.79 -8.91 3.01
C HIS A 137 -14.54 -9.81 2.91
N ASN A 138 -13.77 -9.96 4.00
CA ASN A 138 -12.65 -10.88 4.14
C ASN A 138 -12.68 -11.58 5.52
N PRO A 139 -13.76 -12.36 5.81
CA PRO A 139 -13.97 -12.93 7.15
C PRO A 139 -12.91 -13.97 7.54
N ASP A 140 -12.28 -14.61 6.56
CA ASP A 140 -11.28 -15.67 6.78
C ASP A 140 -9.86 -15.11 7.01
N GLY A 141 -9.62 -13.82 6.72
CA GLY A 141 -8.31 -13.18 6.80
C GLY A 141 -7.29 -13.75 5.82
N ASP A 142 -6.08 -13.22 5.86
CA ASP A 142 -5.01 -13.54 4.92
C ASP A 142 -3.85 -14.27 5.59
N PHE A 143 -3.43 -13.82 6.79
CA PHE A 143 -2.22 -14.26 7.51
C PHE A 143 -2.46 -14.40 9.01
N ALA A 144 -1.85 -15.42 9.61
CA ALA A 144 -1.70 -15.50 11.08
C ALA A 144 -0.59 -14.55 11.55
N LEU A 145 -0.61 -14.20 12.83
CA LEU A 145 0.50 -13.46 13.43
C LEU A 145 1.76 -14.33 13.46
N SER A 146 2.91 -13.76 13.09
CA SER A 146 4.17 -14.51 12.90
C SER A 146 4.70 -15.22 14.15
N HIS A 147 4.27 -14.79 15.34
CA HIS A 147 4.63 -15.44 16.62
C HIS A 147 3.66 -16.56 17.03
N LEU A 148 2.62 -16.83 16.24
CA LEU A 148 1.63 -17.88 16.46
C LEU A 148 1.78 -19.01 15.45
N SER A 149 1.10 -20.15 15.72
CA SER A 149 1.00 -21.23 14.73
C SER A 149 0.34 -20.76 13.43
N PRO A 150 0.77 -21.26 12.25
CA PRO A 150 0.13 -20.96 10.97
C PRO A 150 -1.36 -21.32 10.92
N ASP A 151 -1.81 -22.26 11.76
CA ASP A 151 -3.23 -22.68 11.87
C ASP A 151 -4.04 -21.80 12.85
N SER A 152 -3.41 -20.78 13.45
CA SER A 152 -4.09 -19.83 14.31
C SER A 152 -5.01 -18.90 13.52
N GLN A 153 -5.82 -18.13 14.26
CA GLN A 153 -6.66 -17.09 13.67
C GLN A 153 -5.85 -16.22 12.69
N LYS A 154 -6.41 -16.02 11.50
CA LYS A 154 -5.86 -15.12 10.49
C LYS A 154 -6.50 -13.76 10.57
N TYR A 155 -5.74 -12.77 10.17
CA TYR A 155 -6.12 -11.37 10.09
C TYR A 155 -5.91 -10.85 8.67
N THR A 156 -6.58 -9.78 8.31
CA THR A 156 -6.49 -9.19 6.97
C THR A 156 -5.20 -8.38 6.82
N PHE A 157 -4.51 -8.54 5.70
CA PHE A 157 -3.38 -7.68 5.35
C PHE A 157 -3.87 -6.26 5.08
N SER A 158 -3.37 -5.31 5.84
CA SER A 158 -3.80 -3.91 5.75
C SER A 158 -3.38 -3.20 4.46
N GLY A 159 -2.45 -3.77 3.70
CA GLY A 159 -1.79 -3.09 2.60
C GLY A 159 -0.65 -2.17 3.03
N ILE A 160 -0.23 -2.22 4.31
CA ILE A 160 0.90 -1.45 4.86
C ILE A 160 2.00 -2.44 5.22
N SER A 161 3.23 -2.16 4.78
CA SER A 161 4.35 -3.06 4.97
C SER A 161 5.68 -2.34 4.87
N ARG A 162 6.73 -2.96 5.41
CA ARG A 162 8.13 -2.54 5.23
C ARG A 162 8.93 -3.71 4.71
N TYR A 163 9.85 -3.44 3.79
CA TYR A 163 10.71 -4.44 3.16
C TYR A 163 12.17 -4.03 3.20
N HIS A 164 13.04 -5.03 3.33
CA HIS A 164 14.40 -4.95 2.82
C HIS A 164 14.38 -5.34 1.32
N ALA A 165 15.12 -4.64 0.46
CA ALA A 165 15.08 -4.86 -0.99
C ALA A 165 15.41 -6.32 -1.39
N ASP A 166 16.31 -6.97 -0.64
CA ASP A 166 16.66 -8.38 -0.86
C ASP A 166 15.50 -9.37 -0.61
N PHE A 167 14.39 -8.93 -0.01
CA PHE A 167 13.16 -9.72 0.06
C PHE A 167 12.67 -10.17 -1.33
N PHE A 168 12.91 -9.34 -2.34
CA PHE A 168 12.53 -9.60 -3.72
C PHE A 168 13.68 -10.12 -4.57
N LYS A 169 14.82 -10.44 -3.97
CA LYS A 169 16.03 -10.93 -4.68
C LYS A 169 15.75 -12.22 -5.46
N GLY A 170 16.21 -12.25 -6.71
CA GLY A 170 15.99 -13.39 -7.60
C GLY A 170 14.62 -13.39 -8.30
N LEU A 171 13.72 -12.46 -7.98
CA LEU A 171 12.46 -12.31 -8.67
C LEU A 171 12.62 -11.33 -9.85
N SER A 172 12.12 -11.73 -11.02
CA SER A 172 12.10 -10.88 -12.21
C SER A 172 10.84 -10.01 -12.26
N VAL A 173 10.94 -8.86 -12.93
CA VAL A 173 9.78 -8.01 -13.26
C VAL A 173 8.78 -8.79 -14.10
N GLY A 174 7.49 -8.66 -13.79
CA GLY A 174 6.38 -9.30 -14.49
C GLY A 174 5.12 -9.26 -13.66
N ILE A 175 4.01 -9.79 -14.17
CA ILE A 175 2.74 -9.89 -13.44
C ILE A 175 2.92 -10.85 -12.27
N ARG A 176 2.90 -10.31 -11.05
CA ARG A 176 3.22 -11.09 -9.85
C ARG A 176 2.42 -10.61 -8.63
N PRO A 177 1.52 -11.43 -8.10
CA PRO A 177 0.81 -11.12 -6.87
C PRO A 177 1.74 -11.22 -5.65
N LEU A 178 1.53 -10.38 -4.64
CA LEU A 178 2.35 -10.34 -3.43
C LEU A 178 1.98 -11.45 -2.44
N GLY A 179 0.70 -11.80 -2.33
CA GLY A 179 0.22 -12.74 -1.32
C GLY A 179 0.91 -14.10 -1.29
N PRO A 180 1.14 -14.78 -2.43
CA PRO A 180 1.90 -16.04 -2.47
C PRO A 180 3.33 -15.90 -1.93
N ILE A 181 4.02 -14.81 -2.28
CA ILE A 181 5.40 -14.54 -1.81
C ILE A 181 5.41 -14.34 -0.29
N LEU A 182 4.47 -13.55 0.23
CA LEU A 182 4.36 -13.34 1.68
C LEU A 182 4.09 -14.64 2.43
N ARG A 183 3.24 -15.53 1.89
CA ARG A 183 2.96 -16.82 2.52
C ARG A 183 4.19 -17.74 2.56
N GLU A 184 4.91 -17.82 1.46
CA GLU A 184 6.18 -18.56 1.38
C GLU A 184 7.18 -18.04 2.40
N LYS A 185 7.45 -16.73 2.36
CA LYS A 185 8.42 -16.06 3.23
C LYS A 185 8.02 -16.05 4.72
N LEU A 186 6.72 -16.03 5.03
CA LEU A 186 6.23 -16.18 6.40
C LEU A 186 6.53 -17.59 6.93
N SER A 187 6.38 -18.63 6.13
CA SER A 187 6.75 -20.00 6.51
C SER A 187 8.26 -20.21 6.70
N GLU A 188 9.07 -19.35 6.07
CA GLU A 188 10.53 -19.29 6.23
C GLU A 188 10.99 -18.38 7.38
N HIS A 189 10.05 -17.83 8.17
CA HIS A 189 10.32 -16.86 9.24
C HIS A 189 10.99 -15.55 8.79
N GLN A 190 10.83 -15.17 7.52
CA GLN A 190 11.36 -13.93 6.95
C GLN A 190 10.33 -12.78 6.95
N VAL A 191 9.13 -13.02 7.46
CA VAL A 191 8.09 -11.99 7.60
C VAL A 191 7.65 -11.91 9.04
N SER A 192 7.79 -10.74 9.64
CA SER A 192 7.18 -10.41 10.93
C SER A 192 5.85 -9.69 10.74
N THR A 193 4.99 -9.77 11.72
CA THR A 193 3.63 -9.22 11.65
C THR A 193 3.27 -8.46 12.93
N GLU A 194 2.46 -7.42 12.79
CA GLU A 194 1.77 -6.78 13.92
C GLU A 194 0.26 -6.69 13.64
N LEU A 195 -0.56 -6.62 14.69
CA LEU A 195 -1.99 -6.38 14.60
C LEU A 195 -2.29 -4.93 14.97
N TYR A 196 -2.83 -4.17 14.02
CA TYR A 196 -3.28 -2.80 14.21
C TYR A 196 -4.78 -2.79 14.50
N LEU A 197 -5.18 -2.09 15.56
CA LEU A 197 -6.57 -2.01 16.04
C LEU A 197 -7.20 -0.62 15.89
N GLY A 198 -6.50 0.31 15.22
CA GLY A 198 -7.02 1.66 14.94
C GLY A 198 -7.89 1.72 13.69
N GLN A 199 -8.10 2.91 13.17
CA GLN A 199 -8.94 3.09 12.00
C GLN A 199 -8.26 2.59 10.72
N TRP A 200 -8.92 1.67 10.04
CA TRP A 200 -8.51 1.16 8.74
C TRP A 200 -9.75 0.81 7.90
N ASP A 201 -9.76 1.28 6.67
CA ASP A 201 -10.81 1.00 5.70
C ASP A 201 -10.18 0.79 4.31
N ASP A 202 -10.51 -0.30 3.60
CA ASP A 202 -10.20 -0.44 2.19
C ASP A 202 -11.33 0.14 1.33
N ILE A 203 -10.97 1.00 0.41
CA ILE A 203 -11.94 1.66 -0.48
C ILE A 203 -12.21 0.77 -1.68
N GLY A 204 -12.84 -0.38 -1.44
CA GLY A 204 -13.05 -1.41 -2.47
C GLY A 204 -14.31 -1.24 -3.31
N THR A 205 -15.30 -0.45 -2.86
CA THR A 205 -16.59 -0.23 -3.52
C THR A 205 -17.08 1.21 -3.33
N PRO A 206 -17.97 1.73 -4.22
CA PRO A 206 -18.59 3.06 -4.03
C PRO A 206 -19.28 3.21 -2.68
N ALA A 207 -19.98 2.18 -2.20
CA ALA A 207 -20.66 2.21 -0.91
C ALA A 207 -19.70 2.46 0.26
N ARG A 208 -18.51 1.82 0.27
CA ARG A 208 -17.50 2.06 1.32
C ARG A 208 -16.91 3.46 1.24
N LEU A 209 -16.74 4.01 0.04
CA LEU A 209 -16.32 5.40 -0.13
C LEU A 209 -17.35 6.36 0.47
N ASP A 210 -18.64 6.11 0.23
CA ASP A 210 -19.73 6.92 0.78
C ASP A 210 -19.81 6.81 2.30
N GLU A 211 -19.69 5.60 2.87
CA GLU A 211 -19.66 5.36 4.31
C GLU A 211 -18.55 6.14 5.02
N ILE A 212 -17.34 6.14 4.44
CA ILE A 212 -16.22 6.90 4.99
C ILE A 212 -16.48 8.40 4.90
N ASN A 213 -16.96 8.91 3.76
CA ASN A 213 -17.26 10.33 3.61
C ASN A 213 -18.37 10.79 4.58
N GLN A 214 -19.36 9.95 4.90
CA GLN A 214 -20.39 10.26 5.89
C GLN A 214 -19.81 10.46 7.29
N ARG A 215 -18.74 9.76 7.68
CA ARG A 215 -18.06 9.95 8.98
C ARG A 215 -17.45 11.35 9.14
N PHE A 216 -17.14 12.05 8.04
CA PHE A 216 -16.59 13.40 8.03
C PHE A 216 -17.68 14.48 7.84
N ALA A 217 -18.92 14.10 7.58
CA ALA A 217 -20.03 15.04 7.40
C ALA A 217 -20.73 15.41 8.72
N LEU A 218 -20.34 14.77 9.83
CA LEU A 218 -20.83 14.99 11.20
C LEU A 218 -19.90 15.93 11.96
#